data_72b5283e68c09c18c8875a853d009f4c
#
_entry.id   72b5283e68c09c18c8875a853d009f4c
#
_cell.length_a   1.000
_cell.length_b   1.000
_cell.length_c   1.000
_cell.angle_alpha   90.00
_cell.angle_beta   90.00
_cell.angle_gamma   90.00
#
_symmetry.space_group_name_H-M   'P 1'
#
loop_
_entity.id
_entity.type
_entity.pdbx_description
1 polymer ?
#
loop_
_entity_poly.entity_id
_entity_poly.type
_entity_poly.pdbx_seq_one_letter_code
_entity_poly.pdbx_strand_id
1 'polypeptide(L)'
;MAENYSEDSIRTLEWQEHIRLRPGMYIGKLGDGAAPDDGIYILVKEVVDNSIDEFAMGAGSEIIITVEDRKVTVRDFGRGIPLGKLVDASSKMNTGAKYDSEAFKKSVGLNGVGIKAVNALSESFEIQSFRDGETKYVRYSKARIIEEKGIEPTQEPNGTKVTFLADKDIFGNYHFIAEYLEAMVKNYVFLNTGLTIVFNGHKFFSKRGLYDLLTENMNGEGLYPIIHLKGEDIEIAMTHGRQYGEEYYSFVNGQHTTQGGTHLSAFREAIAKTIRDFYKKDFEMSDIRTSIIGAISIKVQEPVFESQTKTKLGSRDIAPDGPTVRNFIMDFVTKELDNYLHRNPDTAELLLKKIVETERERKAMSGIQKIARERAKQVSLHNRKLRDCRVHFNTNHERKTESSIFITEGDSASGSITKSRDVNTQAVFSLRGKPLNSFGLTKKVVYENEEFNLLQAALNIEDGLEDLRYNNVIIATDADVDGMHIRLLLLTFFLQFFPDLVRSGHVYILQTPLFRVRNKKETRYCYTDAERENAIQKLGPKPEITRFKGLGEISPNEFVHFIGKDIRLEPVRISKGDSIDQVLSYYMGKNTPERQDFIIDNLYIEKDELR
;
A
#
# COMPACT_ATOMS: atom_id res chain seq x y z
N MET A 1 20.34 -37.58 -4.09
CA MET A 1 19.82 -38.61 -5.03
C MET A 1 18.88 -37.84 -5.94
N ALA A 2 19.15 -37.81 -7.25
CA ALA A 2 18.22 -37.23 -8.21
C ALA A 2 16.96 -38.12 -8.23
N GLU A 3 15.81 -37.57 -7.88
CA GLU A 3 14.53 -38.26 -8.06
C GLU A 3 14.38 -38.59 -9.54
N ASN A 4 14.13 -39.86 -9.85
CA ASN A 4 13.86 -40.30 -11.22
C ASN A 4 12.61 -39.62 -11.74
N TYR A 5 12.77 -38.66 -12.65
CA TYR A 5 11.68 -38.07 -13.41
C TYR A 5 11.14 -39.15 -14.38
N SER A 6 9.99 -39.70 -14.04
CA SER A 6 9.30 -40.75 -14.82
C SER A 6 7.89 -40.31 -15.21
N GLU A 7 7.24 -41.06 -16.09
CA GLU A 7 5.86 -40.80 -16.47
C GLU A 7 4.90 -40.74 -15.27
N ASP A 8 5.16 -41.52 -14.21
CA ASP A 8 4.39 -41.52 -12.96
C ASP A 8 4.56 -40.22 -12.13
N SER A 9 5.56 -39.39 -12.45
CA SER A 9 5.75 -38.08 -11.81
C SER A 9 4.85 -36.97 -12.38
N ILE A 10 4.18 -37.28 -13.53
CA ILE A 10 3.24 -36.33 -14.18
C ILE A 10 1.84 -36.58 -13.62
N ARG A 11 1.31 -35.62 -12.86
CA ARG A 11 -0.02 -35.69 -12.24
C ARG A 11 -0.93 -34.62 -12.80
N THR A 12 -2.16 -34.98 -13.17
CA THR A 12 -3.23 -34.01 -13.43
C THR A 12 -3.94 -33.71 -12.11
N LEU A 13 -4.06 -32.42 -11.79
CA LEU A 13 -4.78 -31.98 -10.59
C LEU A 13 -6.20 -31.55 -10.97
N GLU A 14 -7.15 -31.86 -10.11
CA GLU A 14 -8.46 -31.24 -10.15
C GLU A 14 -8.34 -29.74 -9.81
N TRP A 15 -9.25 -28.91 -10.32
CA TRP A 15 -9.15 -27.46 -10.20
C TRP A 15 -9.04 -26.97 -8.74
N GLN A 16 -9.78 -27.56 -7.81
CA GLN A 16 -9.74 -27.22 -6.39
C GLN A 16 -8.39 -27.59 -5.76
N GLU A 17 -7.81 -28.70 -6.16
CA GLU A 17 -6.49 -29.13 -5.69
C GLU A 17 -5.41 -28.19 -6.21
N HIS A 18 -5.51 -27.76 -7.47
CA HIS A 18 -4.58 -26.81 -8.05
C HIS A 18 -4.63 -25.46 -7.34
N ILE A 19 -5.85 -24.90 -7.07
CA ILE A 19 -6.01 -23.65 -6.35
C ILE A 19 -5.40 -23.74 -4.95
N ARG A 20 -5.65 -24.83 -4.23
CA ARG A 20 -5.14 -25.06 -2.88
C ARG A 20 -3.62 -25.29 -2.85
N LEU A 21 -3.05 -25.89 -3.87
CA LEU A 21 -1.60 -26.12 -4.00
C LEU A 21 -0.85 -24.83 -4.40
N ARG A 22 -1.48 -23.98 -5.21
CA ARG A 22 -0.89 -22.75 -5.76
C ARG A 22 -1.80 -21.53 -5.54
N PRO A 23 -2.19 -21.23 -4.29
CA PRO A 23 -3.15 -20.13 -4.01
C PRO A 23 -2.64 -18.78 -4.49
N GLY A 24 -1.33 -18.54 -4.45
CA GLY A 24 -0.72 -17.29 -4.91
C GLY A 24 -0.98 -16.93 -6.37
N MET A 25 -1.28 -17.91 -7.22
CA MET A 25 -1.68 -17.65 -8.62
C MET A 25 -3.07 -17.00 -8.73
N TYR A 26 -3.93 -17.18 -7.73
CA TYR A 26 -5.32 -16.73 -7.73
C TYR A 26 -5.58 -15.53 -6.84
N ILE A 27 -4.90 -15.46 -5.69
CA ILE A 27 -5.14 -14.44 -4.66
C ILE A 27 -3.87 -13.64 -4.31
N GLY A 28 -2.77 -13.85 -5.04
CA GLY A 28 -1.51 -13.16 -4.76
C GLY A 28 -0.84 -13.64 -3.47
N LYS A 29 -0.28 -12.73 -2.69
CA LYS A 29 0.41 -13.02 -1.44
C LYS A 29 -0.55 -13.62 -0.41
N LEU A 30 -0.18 -14.75 0.22
CA LEU A 30 -1.02 -15.37 1.25
C LEU A 30 -1.21 -14.43 2.44
N GLY A 31 -0.21 -14.21 3.24
CA GLY A 31 -0.25 -13.35 4.43
C GLY A 31 -1.22 -13.80 5.53
N ASP A 32 -1.14 -13.14 6.68
CA ASP A 32 -1.96 -13.40 7.87
C ASP A 32 -3.00 -12.30 8.16
N GLY A 33 -3.16 -11.34 7.25
CA GLY A 33 -4.04 -10.19 7.36
C GLY A 33 -3.38 -8.93 7.89
N ALA A 34 -2.09 -8.97 8.22
CA ALA A 34 -1.36 -7.80 8.70
C ALA A 34 -1.11 -6.76 7.59
N ALA A 35 -1.25 -7.13 6.32
CA ALA A 35 -1.08 -6.23 5.18
C ALA A 35 -2.35 -6.15 4.33
N PRO A 36 -2.70 -4.96 3.79
CA PRO A 36 -3.93 -4.77 3.01
C PRO A 36 -3.93 -5.50 1.66
N ASP A 37 -2.79 -6.02 1.21
CA ASP A 37 -2.61 -6.82 0.00
C ASP A 37 -2.57 -8.33 0.26
N ASP A 38 -2.78 -8.76 1.50
CA ASP A 38 -2.83 -10.18 1.84
C ASP A 38 -4.05 -10.87 1.21
N GLY A 39 -3.87 -12.11 0.79
CA GLY A 39 -4.86 -12.87 0.02
C GLY A 39 -6.22 -13.04 0.69
N ILE A 40 -6.30 -12.97 2.03
CA ILE A 40 -7.60 -13.03 2.73
C ILE A 40 -8.51 -11.85 2.37
N TYR A 41 -7.95 -10.65 2.09
CA TYR A 41 -8.73 -9.49 1.63
C TYR A 41 -9.15 -9.66 0.17
N ILE A 42 -8.35 -10.37 -0.64
CA ILE A 42 -8.74 -10.71 -2.01
C ILE A 42 -9.94 -11.65 -2.02
N LEU A 43 -10.05 -12.60 -1.07
CA LEU A 43 -11.25 -13.45 -0.94
C LEU A 43 -12.51 -12.61 -0.68
N VAL A 44 -12.44 -11.64 0.24
CA VAL A 44 -13.56 -10.71 0.50
C VAL A 44 -13.91 -9.94 -0.77
N LYS A 45 -12.89 -9.42 -1.43
CA LYS A 45 -13.03 -8.63 -2.66
C LYS A 45 -13.72 -9.40 -3.78
N GLU A 46 -13.34 -10.63 -4.02
CA GLU A 46 -13.94 -11.47 -5.08
C GLU A 46 -15.44 -11.72 -4.85
N VAL A 47 -15.87 -11.81 -3.59
CA VAL A 47 -17.30 -11.93 -3.26
C VAL A 47 -18.03 -10.59 -3.46
N VAL A 48 -17.45 -9.49 -2.97
CA VAL A 48 -18.04 -8.14 -3.08
C VAL A 48 -18.10 -7.69 -4.54
N ASP A 49 -17.07 -7.96 -5.35
CA ASP A 49 -17.03 -7.62 -6.77
C ASP A 49 -18.22 -8.23 -7.55
N ASN A 50 -18.67 -9.43 -7.19
CA ASN A 50 -19.86 -10.03 -7.81
C ASN A 50 -21.14 -9.26 -7.46
N SER A 51 -21.25 -8.76 -6.25
CA SER A 51 -22.37 -7.92 -5.81
C SER A 51 -22.34 -6.53 -6.47
N ILE A 52 -21.15 -5.96 -6.66
CA ILE A 52 -20.95 -4.71 -7.39
C ILE A 52 -21.36 -4.84 -8.87
N ASP A 53 -21.05 -5.98 -9.49
CA ASP A 53 -21.46 -6.23 -10.87
C ASP A 53 -23.00 -6.25 -11.03
N GLU A 54 -23.77 -6.75 -10.06
CA GLU A 54 -25.23 -6.68 -10.07
C GLU A 54 -25.72 -5.22 -9.98
N PHE A 55 -25.12 -4.41 -9.12
CA PHE A 55 -25.41 -2.97 -9.06
C PHE A 55 -25.11 -2.27 -10.39
N ALA A 56 -23.95 -2.56 -10.99
CA ALA A 56 -23.55 -1.99 -12.28
C ALA A 56 -24.53 -2.36 -13.42
N MET A 57 -25.21 -3.50 -13.30
CA MET A 57 -26.29 -3.94 -14.20
C MET A 57 -27.65 -3.31 -13.87
N GLY A 58 -27.71 -2.38 -12.93
CA GLY A 58 -28.94 -1.71 -12.50
C GLY A 58 -29.82 -2.56 -11.57
N ALA A 59 -29.27 -3.63 -10.97
CA ALA A 59 -30.00 -4.50 -10.08
C ALA A 59 -29.49 -4.36 -8.63
N GLY A 60 -30.40 -3.94 -7.74
CA GLY A 60 -30.06 -3.67 -6.33
C GLY A 60 -29.34 -2.33 -6.14
N SER A 61 -29.37 -1.81 -4.92
CA SER A 61 -28.70 -0.56 -4.55
C SER A 61 -28.06 -0.64 -3.16
N GLU A 62 -28.13 -1.81 -2.54
CA GLU A 62 -27.56 -2.05 -1.22
C GLU A 62 -26.78 -3.37 -1.19
N ILE A 63 -25.64 -3.37 -0.50
CA ILE A 63 -24.85 -4.56 -0.19
C ILE A 63 -24.59 -4.54 1.33
N ILE A 64 -24.82 -5.68 1.98
CA ILE A 64 -24.56 -5.85 3.42
C ILE A 64 -23.34 -6.76 3.57
N ILE A 65 -22.32 -6.28 4.27
CA ILE A 65 -21.09 -7.01 4.57
C ILE A 65 -20.98 -7.11 6.09
N THR A 66 -20.86 -8.34 6.59
CA THR A 66 -20.65 -8.61 8.02
C THR A 66 -19.38 -9.44 8.18
N VAL A 67 -18.49 -9.02 9.05
CA VAL A 67 -17.29 -9.75 9.44
C VAL A 67 -17.33 -9.98 10.94
N GLU A 68 -17.50 -11.23 11.34
CA GLU A 68 -17.53 -11.68 12.72
C GLU A 68 -16.30 -12.56 12.96
N ASP A 69 -15.30 -12.05 13.68
CA ASP A 69 -13.99 -12.67 13.82
C ASP A 69 -13.37 -12.96 12.43
N ARG A 70 -13.44 -14.20 11.96
CA ARG A 70 -12.90 -14.63 10.65
C ARG A 70 -13.97 -15.02 9.64
N LYS A 71 -15.23 -15.00 10.04
CA LYS A 71 -16.37 -15.35 9.20
C LYS A 71 -16.88 -14.11 8.47
N VAL A 72 -16.91 -14.18 7.16
CA VAL A 72 -17.38 -13.09 6.28
C VAL A 72 -18.71 -13.48 5.67
N THR A 73 -19.68 -12.58 5.72
CA THR A 73 -20.98 -12.70 5.06
C THR A 73 -21.20 -11.48 4.17
N VAL A 74 -21.55 -11.72 2.91
CA VAL A 74 -21.91 -10.67 1.94
C VAL A 74 -23.30 -11.00 1.40
N ARG A 75 -24.22 -10.03 1.46
CA ARG A 75 -25.58 -10.10 0.93
C ARG A 75 -25.82 -8.95 -0.03
N ASP A 76 -26.14 -9.24 -1.28
CA ASP A 76 -26.65 -8.27 -2.24
C ASP A 76 -28.16 -8.44 -2.47
N PHE A 77 -28.76 -7.42 -3.07
CA PHE A 77 -30.17 -7.42 -3.46
C PHE A 77 -30.30 -7.29 -4.98
N GLY A 78 -29.39 -7.95 -5.70
CA GLY A 78 -29.41 -8.05 -7.16
C GLY A 78 -30.46 -9.03 -7.68
N ARG A 79 -30.26 -9.53 -8.89
CA ARG A 79 -31.21 -10.46 -9.55
C ARG A 79 -31.20 -11.87 -8.97
N GLY A 80 -30.15 -12.23 -8.25
CA GLY A 80 -29.88 -13.58 -7.81
C GLY A 80 -29.36 -14.51 -8.93
N ILE A 81 -28.53 -15.45 -8.58
CA ILE A 81 -28.01 -16.47 -9.49
C ILE A 81 -29.16 -17.42 -9.89
N PRO A 82 -29.33 -17.79 -11.18
CA PRO A 82 -30.33 -18.77 -11.57
C PRO A 82 -30.19 -20.06 -10.74
N LEU A 83 -31.27 -20.46 -10.05
CA LEU A 83 -31.25 -21.48 -9.00
C LEU A 83 -30.71 -22.83 -9.51
N GLY A 84 -31.08 -23.23 -10.75
CA GLY A 84 -30.57 -24.44 -11.38
C GLY A 84 -29.09 -24.41 -11.76
N LYS A 85 -28.46 -23.23 -11.70
CA LYS A 85 -27.03 -23.01 -12.03
C LYS A 85 -26.16 -22.64 -10.84
N LEU A 86 -26.72 -22.63 -9.62
CA LEU A 86 -26.02 -22.20 -8.42
C LEU A 86 -24.76 -23.02 -8.14
N VAL A 87 -24.85 -24.36 -8.27
CA VAL A 87 -23.71 -25.27 -8.10
C VAL A 87 -22.68 -25.03 -9.21
N ASP A 88 -23.10 -24.94 -10.47
CA ASP A 88 -22.20 -24.70 -11.60
C ASP A 88 -21.45 -23.37 -11.42
N ALA A 89 -22.16 -22.30 -11.04
CA ALA A 89 -21.59 -20.97 -10.84
C ALA A 89 -20.58 -20.91 -9.70
N SER A 90 -20.76 -21.71 -8.64
CA SER A 90 -19.90 -21.68 -7.44
C SER A 90 -18.78 -22.71 -7.42
N SER A 91 -18.83 -23.75 -8.28
CA SER A 91 -17.90 -24.89 -8.23
C SER A 91 -17.35 -25.40 -9.56
N LYS A 92 -17.78 -24.87 -10.71
CA LYS A 92 -17.20 -25.25 -12.00
C LYS A 92 -16.36 -24.14 -12.59
N MET A 93 -15.12 -24.46 -12.95
CA MET A 93 -14.21 -23.52 -13.62
C MET A 93 -14.79 -23.07 -14.97
N ASN A 94 -14.42 -21.87 -15.38
CA ASN A 94 -14.85 -21.28 -16.65
C ASN A 94 -16.38 -21.25 -16.82
N THR A 95 -17.13 -21.11 -15.72
CA THR A 95 -18.58 -20.99 -15.71
C THR A 95 -18.95 -19.60 -15.18
N GLY A 96 -19.68 -18.83 -15.95
CA GLY A 96 -20.15 -17.49 -15.59
C GLY A 96 -21.00 -16.91 -16.69
N ALA A 97 -21.89 -15.97 -16.34
CA ALA A 97 -22.74 -15.26 -17.29
C ALA A 97 -22.00 -14.12 -18.03
N LYS A 98 -20.71 -13.92 -17.73
CA LYS A 98 -19.94 -12.76 -18.18
C LYS A 98 -19.27 -12.94 -19.54
N TYR A 99 -19.27 -14.15 -20.10
CA TYR A 99 -18.57 -14.46 -21.35
C TYR A 99 -19.24 -13.90 -22.61
N ASP A 100 -20.58 -13.84 -22.66
CA ASP A 100 -21.35 -13.53 -23.87
C ASP A 100 -22.21 -12.26 -23.79
N SER A 101 -22.14 -11.52 -22.70
CA SER A 101 -23.03 -10.37 -22.48
C SER A 101 -22.27 -9.06 -22.67
N GLU A 102 -22.74 -8.20 -23.59
CA GLU A 102 -22.21 -6.84 -23.80
C GLU A 102 -22.16 -6.01 -22.51
N ALA A 103 -23.11 -6.24 -21.61
CA ALA A 103 -23.23 -5.55 -20.35
C ALA A 103 -22.06 -5.83 -19.36
N PHE A 104 -21.41 -6.98 -19.48
CA PHE A 104 -20.28 -7.36 -18.62
C PHE A 104 -18.89 -7.13 -19.25
N LYS A 105 -18.83 -6.61 -20.49
CA LYS A 105 -17.53 -6.36 -21.16
C LYS A 105 -16.58 -5.45 -20.37
N LYS A 106 -17.13 -4.60 -19.50
CA LYS A 106 -16.39 -3.66 -18.62
C LYS A 106 -16.35 -4.12 -17.15
N SER A 107 -16.71 -5.36 -16.86
CA SER A 107 -16.59 -5.99 -15.55
C SER A 107 -15.15 -6.43 -15.27
N VAL A 108 -14.79 -6.59 -14.01
CA VAL A 108 -13.46 -7.05 -13.61
C VAL A 108 -13.37 -8.57 -13.53
N GLY A 109 -14.46 -9.22 -13.22
CA GLY A 109 -14.53 -10.68 -12.99
C GLY A 109 -14.69 -11.51 -14.26
N LEU A 110 -13.95 -11.22 -15.34
CA LEU A 110 -14.11 -11.87 -16.65
C LEU A 110 -13.72 -13.36 -16.67
N ASN A 111 -12.78 -13.77 -15.80
CA ASN A 111 -12.21 -15.11 -15.85
C ASN A 111 -13.09 -16.20 -15.21
N GLY A 112 -14.17 -15.83 -14.54
CA GLY A 112 -15.08 -16.79 -13.88
C GLY A 112 -14.44 -17.68 -12.81
N VAL A 113 -13.33 -17.21 -12.20
CA VAL A 113 -12.50 -17.99 -11.26
C VAL A 113 -12.67 -17.52 -9.81
N GLY A 114 -12.93 -16.24 -9.57
CA GLY A 114 -12.86 -15.63 -8.24
C GLY A 114 -13.66 -16.34 -7.16
N ILE A 115 -14.97 -16.52 -7.36
CA ILE A 115 -15.82 -17.20 -6.38
C ILE A 115 -15.38 -18.67 -6.15
N LYS A 116 -14.80 -19.33 -7.16
CA LYS A 116 -14.27 -20.70 -7.04
C LYS A 116 -13.00 -20.71 -6.20
N ALA A 117 -12.17 -19.67 -6.31
CA ALA A 117 -11.01 -19.52 -5.45
C ALA A 117 -11.44 -19.34 -3.98
N VAL A 118 -12.45 -18.50 -3.72
CA VAL A 118 -13.01 -18.36 -2.37
C VAL A 118 -13.51 -19.70 -1.85
N ASN A 119 -14.29 -20.46 -2.64
CA ASN A 119 -14.80 -21.77 -2.27
C ASN A 119 -13.67 -22.77 -1.96
N ALA A 120 -12.67 -22.87 -2.86
CA ALA A 120 -11.57 -23.83 -2.70
C ALA A 120 -10.64 -23.50 -1.51
N LEU A 121 -10.48 -22.21 -1.18
CA LEU A 121 -9.60 -21.73 -0.10
C LEU A 121 -10.34 -21.55 1.23
N SER A 122 -11.61 -21.98 1.32
CA SER A 122 -12.42 -21.91 2.54
C SER A 122 -12.59 -23.28 3.19
N GLU A 123 -12.50 -23.31 4.50
CA GLU A 123 -12.90 -24.46 5.32
C GLU A 123 -14.43 -24.61 5.32
N SER A 124 -15.19 -23.50 5.28
CA SER A 124 -16.63 -23.46 5.06
C SER A 124 -16.97 -22.36 4.06
N PHE A 125 -17.74 -22.72 3.05
CA PHE A 125 -18.27 -21.80 2.05
C PHE A 125 -19.74 -22.09 1.83
N GLU A 126 -20.60 -21.08 2.00
CA GLU A 126 -22.03 -21.18 1.85
C GLU A 126 -22.50 -20.16 0.81
N ILE A 127 -23.32 -20.60 -0.10
CA ILE A 127 -23.94 -19.72 -1.09
C ILE A 127 -25.44 -19.98 -1.17
N GLN A 128 -26.21 -18.91 -1.10
CA GLN A 128 -27.65 -18.96 -1.20
C GLN A 128 -28.11 -17.91 -2.22
N SER A 129 -28.93 -18.32 -3.16
CA SER A 129 -29.55 -17.43 -4.13
C SER A 129 -31.04 -17.34 -3.88
N PHE A 130 -31.56 -16.12 -3.97
CA PHE A 130 -32.97 -15.78 -3.83
C PHE A 130 -33.43 -15.19 -5.15
N ARG A 131 -34.41 -15.83 -5.81
CA ARG A 131 -34.87 -15.40 -7.10
C ARG A 131 -36.32 -15.76 -7.33
N ASP A 132 -37.13 -14.76 -7.70
CA ASP A 132 -38.51 -14.90 -8.13
C ASP A 132 -39.41 -15.64 -7.10
N GLY A 133 -39.18 -15.37 -5.79
CA GLY A 133 -39.91 -15.98 -4.69
C GLY A 133 -39.45 -17.39 -4.30
N GLU A 134 -38.36 -17.84 -4.85
CA GLU A 134 -37.73 -19.12 -4.53
C GLU A 134 -36.27 -18.94 -4.09
N THR A 135 -35.74 -19.91 -3.35
CA THR A 135 -34.35 -19.94 -2.89
C THR A 135 -33.71 -21.29 -3.08
N LYS A 136 -32.41 -21.30 -3.28
CA LYS A 136 -31.56 -22.50 -3.24
C LYS A 136 -30.30 -22.21 -2.42
N TYR A 137 -29.92 -23.17 -1.59
CA TYR A 137 -28.75 -23.10 -0.71
C TYR A 137 -27.79 -24.26 -0.98
N VAL A 138 -26.49 -23.96 -0.97
CA VAL A 138 -25.43 -24.96 -1.08
C VAL A 138 -24.30 -24.61 -0.11
N ARG A 139 -23.80 -25.60 0.61
CA ARG A 139 -22.63 -25.48 1.50
C ARG A 139 -21.51 -26.40 1.04
N TYR A 140 -20.30 -25.87 1.09
CA TYR A 140 -19.08 -26.56 0.71
C TYR A 140 -18.07 -26.54 1.86
N SER A 141 -17.16 -27.50 1.84
CA SER A 141 -15.89 -27.46 2.58
C SER A 141 -14.77 -27.80 1.62
N LYS A 142 -13.82 -26.89 1.47
CA LYS A 142 -12.66 -27.06 0.55
C LYS A 142 -13.12 -27.45 -0.87
N ALA A 143 -14.14 -26.75 -1.38
CA ALA A 143 -14.85 -26.95 -2.64
C ALA A 143 -15.62 -28.29 -2.80
N ARG A 144 -15.73 -29.11 -1.75
CA ARG A 144 -16.57 -30.31 -1.77
C ARG A 144 -17.95 -29.98 -1.20
N ILE A 145 -19.00 -30.40 -1.91
CA ILE A 145 -20.39 -30.19 -1.44
C ILE A 145 -20.59 -30.99 -0.16
N ILE A 146 -21.01 -30.31 0.91
CA ILE A 146 -21.37 -30.90 2.20
C ILE A 146 -22.89 -30.98 2.35
N GLU A 147 -23.58 -29.95 1.83
CA GLU A 147 -25.04 -29.88 1.91
C GLU A 147 -25.56 -29.14 0.67
N GLU A 148 -26.59 -29.69 0.05
CA GLU A 148 -27.33 -29.05 -1.04
C GLU A 148 -28.83 -29.19 -0.74
N LYS A 149 -29.52 -28.06 -0.60
CA LYS A 149 -30.97 -28.02 -0.45
C LYS A 149 -31.64 -27.91 -1.80
N GLY A 150 -32.83 -28.47 -1.91
CA GLY A 150 -33.70 -28.29 -3.07
C GLY A 150 -34.11 -26.80 -3.23
N ILE A 151 -34.87 -26.53 -4.28
CA ILE A 151 -35.49 -25.21 -4.44
C ILE A 151 -36.70 -25.15 -3.51
N GLU A 152 -36.75 -24.10 -2.68
CA GLU A 152 -37.79 -23.88 -1.67
C GLU A 152 -38.39 -22.48 -1.85
N PRO A 153 -39.69 -22.28 -1.55
CA PRO A 153 -40.30 -20.94 -1.52
C PRO A 153 -39.65 -20.04 -0.46
N THR A 154 -39.57 -18.74 -0.74
CA THR A 154 -39.06 -17.74 0.19
C THR A 154 -39.80 -16.42 0.08
N GLN A 155 -39.80 -15.64 1.18
CA GLN A 155 -40.26 -14.26 1.23
C GLN A 155 -39.11 -13.24 1.13
N GLU A 156 -37.86 -13.75 1.13
CA GLU A 156 -36.69 -12.89 1.02
C GLU A 156 -36.61 -12.25 -0.37
N PRO A 157 -36.18 -10.97 -0.44
CA PRO A 157 -36.00 -10.31 -1.72
C PRO A 157 -34.90 -10.98 -2.55
N ASN A 158 -35.00 -10.83 -3.88
CA ASN A 158 -34.00 -11.34 -4.81
C ASN A 158 -32.58 -10.91 -4.43
N GLY A 159 -31.59 -11.70 -4.82
CA GLY A 159 -30.16 -11.43 -4.62
C GLY A 159 -29.38 -12.67 -4.24
N THR A 160 -28.14 -12.47 -3.82
CA THR A 160 -27.23 -13.55 -3.43
C THR A 160 -26.65 -13.31 -2.03
N LYS A 161 -26.54 -14.36 -1.24
CA LYS A 161 -25.86 -14.36 0.04
C LYS A 161 -24.71 -15.34 0.01
N VAL A 162 -23.50 -14.87 0.29
CA VAL A 162 -22.30 -15.70 0.39
C VAL A 162 -21.76 -15.56 1.80
N THR A 163 -21.45 -16.69 2.44
CA THR A 163 -20.78 -16.73 3.74
C THR A 163 -19.57 -17.65 3.63
N PHE A 164 -18.41 -17.19 4.08
CA PHE A 164 -17.22 -18.04 4.06
C PHE A 164 -16.35 -17.86 5.30
N LEU A 165 -15.58 -18.90 5.58
CA LEU A 165 -14.51 -18.96 6.58
C LEU A 165 -13.28 -19.52 5.88
N ALA A 166 -12.23 -18.71 5.72
CA ALA A 166 -11.01 -19.13 5.04
C ALA A 166 -10.30 -20.26 5.80
N ASP A 167 -9.65 -21.16 5.05
CA ASP A 167 -9.06 -22.38 5.62
C ASP A 167 -7.76 -22.09 6.39
N LYS A 168 -7.74 -22.46 7.65
CA LYS A 168 -6.58 -22.32 8.54
C LYS A 168 -5.34 -23.09 8.05
N ASP A 169 -5.54 -24.21 7.34
CA ASP A 169 -4.44 -24.99 6.83
C ASP A 169 -3.63 -24.21 5.76
N ILE A 170 -4.24 -23.17 5.16
CA ILE A 170 -3.63 -22.33 4.12
C ILE A 170 -3.19 -20.98 4.71
N PHE A 171 -4.07 -20.32 5.50
CA PHE A 171 -3.86 -18.95 5.98
C PHE A 171 -3.31 -18.88 7.41
N GLY A 172 -3.19 -20.02 8.09
CA GLY A 172 -2.72 -20.05 9.48
C GLY A 172 -3.66 -19.32 10.42
N ASN A 173 -3.09 -18.55 11.32
CA ASN A 173 -3.83 -17.79 12.31
C ASN A 173 -4.10 -16.35 11.83
N TYR A 174 -4.79 -16.22 10.70
CA TYR A 174 -5.11 -14.94 10.10
C TYR A 174 -6.19 -14.18 10.88
N HIS A 175 -6.22 -12.87 10.68
CA HIS A 175 -7.25 -11.97 11.20
C HIS A 175 -7.53 -10.83 10.20
N PHE A 176 -8.72 -10.26 10.26
CA PHE A 176 -9.07 -9.08 9.48
C PHE A 176 -8.83 -7.81 10.30
N ILE A 177 -8.17 -6.82 9.70
CA ILE A 177 -8.05 -5.47 10.23
C ILE A 177 -9.22 -4.66 9.68
N ALA A 178 -10.06 -4.14 10.57
CA ALA A 178 -11.31 -3.46 10.19
C ALA A 178 -11.06 -2.26 9.27
N GLU A 179 -10.01 -1.50 9.53
CA GLU A 179 -9.61 -0.31 8.77
C GLU A 179 -9.31 -0.65 7.30
N TYR A 180 -8.75 -1.82 7.01
CA TYR A 180 -8.48 -2.23 5.63
C TYR A 180 -9.77 -2.58 4.87
N LEU A 181 -10.72 -3.22 5.56
CA LEU A 181 -12.03 -3.51 5.00
C LEU A 181 -12.86 -2.23 4.81
N GLU A 182 -12.83 -1.31 5.76
CA GLU A 182 -13.49 -0.01 5.63
C GLU A 182 -12.92 0.80 4.45
N ALA A 183 -11.61 0.85 4.29
CA ALA A 183 -10.96 1.52 3.16
C ALA A 183 -11.38 0.89 1.82
N MET A 184 -11.53 -0.43 1.77
CA MET A 184 -12.03 -1.14 0.59
C MET A 184 -13.50 -0.77 0.31
N VAL A 185 -14.36 -0.78 1.32
CA VAL A 185 -15.79 -0.43 1.22
C VAL A 185 -15.97 1.02 0.76
N LYS A 186 -15.20 1.95 1.31
CA LYS A 186 -15.19 3.37 0.90
C LYS A 186 -14.83 3.53 -0.57
N ASN A 187 -13.79 2.84 -1.04
CA ASN A 187 -13.44 2.87 -2.46
C ASN A 187 -14.61 2.39 -3.34
N TYR A 188 -15.31 1.33 -2.94
CA TYR A 188 -16.47 0.84 -3.70
C TYR A 188 -17.60 1.87 -3.79
N VAL A 189 -17.94 2.55 -2.70
CA VAL A 189 -19.02 3.56 -2.75
C VAL A 189 -18.60 4.81 -3.52
N PHE A 190 -17.33 5.19 -3.50
CA PHE A 190 -16.83 6.30 -4.32
C PHE A 190 -16.83 5.97 -5.82
N LEU A 191 -16.61 4.73 -6.18
CA LEU A 191 -16.59 4.31 -7.60
C LEU A 191 -17.96 3.94 -8.13
N ASN A 192 -18.95 3.74 -7.25
CA ASN A 192 -20.31 3.33 -7.59
C ASN A 192 -21.31 4.28 -6.93
N THR A 193 -21.42 5.50 -7.48
CA THR A 193 -22.33 6.53 -6.96
C THR A 193 -23.77 6.04 -6.89
N GLY A 194 -24.40 6.20 -5.73
CA GLY A 194 -25.77 5.71 -5.47
C GLY A 194 -25.85 4.32 -4.84
N LEU A 195 -24.73 3.58 -4.78
CA LEU A 195 -24.65 2.33 -4.03
C LEU A 195 -24.51 2.63 -2.53
N THR A 196 -25.27 1.92 -1.72
CA THR A 196 -25.11 1.87 -0.26
C THR A 196 -24.43 0.56 0.12
N ILE A 197 -23.36 0.62 0.89
CA ILE A 197 -22.75 -0.56 1.53
C ILE A 197 -22.91 -0.43 3.04
N VAL A 198 -23.49 -1.45 3.66
CA VAL A 198 -23.60 -1.56 5.12
C VAL A 198 -22.52 -2.54 5.60
N PHE A 199 -21.48 -2.03 6.24
CA PHE A 199 -20.39 -2.84 6.78
C PHE A 199 -20.46 -2.85 8.30
N ASN A 200 -20.65 -4.02 8.89
CA ASN A 200 -20.83 -4.23 10.33
C ASN A 200 -21.83 -3.25 10.97
N GLY A 201 -22.94 -2.96 10.26
CA GLY A 201 -23.99 -2.05 10.72
C GLY A 201 -23.75 -0.56 10.38
N HIS A 202 -22.57 -0.18 9.93
CA HIS A 202 -22.26 1.18 9.50
C HIS A 202 -22.55 1.38 8.02
N LYS A 203 -23.27 2.46 7.67
CA LYS A 203 -23.62 2.78 6.27
C LYS A 203 -22.56 3.63 5.61
N PHE A 204 -22.14 3.21 4.43
CA PHE A 204 -21.23 3.93 3.54
C PHE A 204 -21.96 4.26 2.24
N PHE A 205 -21.84 5.50 1.78
CA PHE A 205 -22.53 5.99 0.60
C PHE A 205 -21.83 7.23 0.03
N SER A 206 -21.75 7.36 -1.28
CA SER A 206 -21.23 8.55 -1.94
C SER A 206 -22.21 9.09 -2.99
N LYS A 207 -22.38 10.42 -3.02
CA LYS A 207 -23.17 11.13 -4.03
C LYS A 207 -22.34 11.65 -5.19
N ARG A 208 -21.07 11.99 -4.94
CA ARG A 208 -20.21 12.71 -5.87
C ARG A 208 -18.97 11.92 -6.30
N GLY A 209 -18.91 10.63 -5.99
CA GLY A 209 -17.86 9.74 -6.49
C GLY A 209 -16.45 10.16 -6.13
N LEU A 210 -15.57 10.37 -7.13
CA LEU A 210 -14.19 10.75 -6.91
C LEU A 210 -14.03 12.12 -6.23
N TYR A 211 -15.02 13.01 -6.32
CA TYR A 211 -15.02 14.24 -5.55
C TYR A 211 -15.05 13.97 -4.05
N ASP A 212 -15.93 13.06 -3.60
CA ASP A 212 -16.04 12.68 -2.19
C ASP A 212 -14.80 11.92 -1.74
N LEU A 213 -14.22 11.08 -2.60
CA LEU A 213 -12.96 10.39 -2.35
C LEU A 213 -11.84 11.39 -2.04
N LEU A 214 -11.66 12.42 -2.88
CA LEU A 214 -10.63 13.42 -2.61
C LEU A 214 -10.94 14.23 -1.35
N THR A 215 -12.20 14.61 -1.13
CA THR A 215 -12.62 15.37 0.06
C THR A 215 -12.29 14.61 1.35
N GLU A 216 -12.46 13.28 1.37
CA GLU A 216 -12.19 12.46 2.56
C GLU A 216 -10.70 12.18 2.76
N ASN A 217 -9.95 12.00 1.66
CA ASN A 217 -8.52 11.69 1.75
C ASN A 217 -7.63 12.95 1.83
N MET A 218 -8.16 14.12 1.52
CA MET A 218 -7.42 15.37 1.65
C MET A 218 -7.34 15.84 3.09
N ASN A 219 -6.16 16.29 3.48
CA ASN A 219 -5.88 16.88 4.77
C ASN A 219 -6.02 18.39 4.70
N GLY A 220 -7.23 18.88 4.88
CA GLY A 220 -7.52 20.29 4.80
C GLY A 220 -8.09 20.72 3.44
N GLU A 221 -8.21 22.04 3.25
CA GLU A 221 -8.76 22.60 2.02
C GLU A 221 -7.70 22.61 0.91
N GLY A 222 -8.13 22.24 -0.31
CA GLY A 222 -7.33 22.46 -1.52
C GLY A 222 -7.06 23.93 -1.75
N LEU A 223 -6.04 24.26 -2.52
CA LEU A 223 -5.73 25.64 -2.90
C LEU A 223 -6.82 26.30 -3.72
N TYR A 224 -7.67 25.50 -4.35
CA TYR A 224 -8.87 25.88 -5.07
C TYR A 224 -9.90 24.73 -5.00
N PRO A 225 -11.20 24.97 -5.31
CA PRO A 225 -12.23 23.93 -5.30
C PRO A 225 -11.84 22.74 -6.16
N ILE A 226 -12.16 21.52 -5.70
CA ILE A 226 -11.88 20.30 -6.46
C ILE A 226 -12.54 20.41 -7.84
N ILE A 227 -11.73 20.30 -8.89
CA ILE A 227 -12.19 20.17 -10.28
C ILE A 227 -12.68 18.74 -10.44
N HIS A 228 -13.97 18.57 -10.76
CA HIS A 228 -14.62 17.27 -10.93
C HIS A 228 -15.22 17.17 -12.32
N LEU A 229 -14.73 16.23 -13.10
CA LEU A 229 -15.11 16.01 -14.51
C LEU A 229 -15.61 14.58 -14.67
N LYS A 230 -16.76 14.42 -15.31
CA LYS A 230 -17.40 13.13 -15.53
C LYS A 230 -17.82 12.98 -16.98
N GLY A 231 -17.42 11.87 -17.59
CA GLY A 231 -17.80 11.47 -18.94
C GLY A 231 -18.27 10.03 -18.97
N GLU A 232 -18.53 9.53 -20.16
CA GLU A 232 -18.77 8.11 -20.36
C GLU A 232 -17.46 7.34 -20.13
N ASP A 233 -17.50 6.35 -19.25
CA ASP A 233 -16.36 5.50 -18.90
C ASP A 233 -15.14 6.20 -18.28
N ILE A 234 -15.26 7.48 -17.90
CA ILE A 234 -14.18 8.22 -17.25
C ILE A 234 -14.73 9.21 -16.22
N GLU A 235 -14.11 9.22 -15.05
CA GLU A 235 -14.35 10.21 -14.01
C GLU A 235 -13.00 10.68 -13.48
N ILE A 236 -12.86 11.98 -13.27
CA ILE A 236 -11.63 12.63 -12.79
C ILE A 236 -12.00 13.63 -11.70
N ALA A 237 -11.21 13.66 -10.64
CA ALA A 237 -11.23 14.73 -9.66
C ALA A 237 -9.80 15.20 -9.39
N MET A 238 -9.57 16.51 -9.25
CA MET A 238 -8.24 17.04 -8.96
C MET A 238 -8.28 18.39 -8.26
N THR A 239 -7.28 18.64 -7.45
CA THR A 239 -6.93 19.95 -6.89
C THR A 239 -5.43 19.99 -6.59
N HIS A 240 -4.92 21.13 -6.10
CA HIS A 240 -3.59 21.21 -5.51
C HIS A 240 -3.68 21.40 -4.01
N GLY A 241 -2.85 20.70 -3.27
CA GLY A 241 -2.66 20.85 -1.84
C GLY A 241 -1.43 21.67 -1.48
N ARG A 242 -0.99 21.52 -0.22
CA ARG A 242 0.24 22.15 0.30
C ARG A 242 1.37 21.15 0.52
N GLN A 243 1.11 19.86 0.27
CA GLN A 243 2.11 18.79 0.41
C GLN A 243 3.20 18.90 -0.67
N TYR A 244 4.36 18.33 -0.39
CA TYR A 244 5.38 18.08 -1.41
C TYR A 244 5.05 16.80 -2.19
N GLY A 245 5.33 16.81 -3.49
CA GLY A 245 5.09 15.65 -4.35
C GLY A 245 3.68 15.63 -4.96
N GLU A 246 3.42 14.56 -5.69
CA GLU A 246 2.17 14.29 -6.39
C GLU A 246 1.44 13.17 -5.66
N GLU A 247 0.12 13.26 -5.52
CA GLU A 247 -0.72 12.23 -4.92
C GLU A 247 -1.81 11.81 -5.89
N TYR A 248 -1.92 10.51 -6.16
CA TYR A 248 -2.88 10.00 -7.12
C TYR A 248 -3.60 8.76 -6.62
N TYR A 249 -4.90 8.74 -6.87
CA TYR A 249 -5.79 7.61 -6.69
C TYR A 249 -6.27 7.14 -8.06
N SER A 250 -5.91 5.93 -8.48
CA SER A 250 -6.23 5.46 -9.82
C SER A 250 -7.00 4.15 -9.81
N PHE A 251 -8.03 4.07 -10.67
CA PHE A 251 -8.96 2.96 -10.69
C PHE A 251 -9.28 2.54 -12.14
N VAL A 252 -9.44 1.24 -12.33
CA VAL A 252 -9.87 0.65 -13.60
C VAL A 252 -10.95 -0.37 -13.32
N ASN A 253 -12.15 -0.21 -13.91
CA ASN A 253 -13.30 -1.07 -13.71
C ASN A 253 -13.63 -1.30 -12.22
N GLY A 254 -13.48 -0.28 -11.37
CA GLY A 254 -13.68 -0.41 -9.93
C GLY A 254 -12.52 -1.00 -9.13
N GLN A 255 -11.40 -1.36 -9.79
CA GLN A 255 -10.21 -1.88 -9.13
C GLN A 255 -9.22 -0.77 -8.82
N HIS A 256 -8.75 -0.70 -7.58
CA HIS A 256 -7.70 0.24 -7.18
C HIS A 256 -6.34 -0.21 -7.71
N THR A 257 -5.80 0.53 -8.67
CA THR A 257 -4.49 0.27 -9.26
C THR A 257 -3.40 0.98 -8.46
N THR A 258 -3.00 0.38 -7.34
CA THR A 258 -2.04 1.00 -6.39
C THR A 258 -0.68 1.29 -7.00
N GLN A 259 -0.31 0.56 -8.07
CA GLN A 259 0.93 0.77 -8.83
C GLN A 259 0.69 1.56 -10.13
N GLY A 260 -0.53 2.11 -10.31
CA GLY A 260 -0.88 2.90 -11.49
C GLY A 260 -0.99 2.07 -12.76
N GLY A 261 -0.31 2.50 -13.80
CA GLY A 261 -0.31 1.89 -15.13
C GLY A 261 -0.49 2.91 -16.24
N THR A 262 -0.86 2.44 -17.43
CA THR A 262 -1.00 3.27 -18.66
C THR A 262 -1.95 4.44 -18.47
N HIS A 263 -3.07 4.24 -17.77
CA HIS A 263 -4.07 5.28 -17.51
C HIS A 263 -3.58 6.38 -16.57
N LEU A 264 -2.85 6.05 -15.50
CA LEU A 264 -2.30 7.05 -14.59
C LEU A 264 -1.22 7.89 -15.29
N SER A 265 -0.35 7.24 -16.06
CA SER A 265 0.68 7.94 -16.85
C SER A 265 0.04 8.90 -17.86
N ALA A 266 -1.01 8.46 -18.56
CA ALA A 266 -1.77 9.29 -19.49
C ALA A 266 -2.48 10.47 -18.79
N PHE A 267 -3.05 10.24 -17.60
CA PHE A 267 -3.71 11.28 -16.82
C PHE A 267 -2.73 12.38 -16.38
N ARG A 268 -1.58 12.00 -15.84
CA ARG A 268 -0.51 12.93 -15.44
C ARG A 268 -0.03 13.79 -16.63
N GLU A 269 0.14 13.17 -17.80
CA GLU A 269 0.52 13.86 -19.02
C GLU A 269 -0.58 14.80 -19.50
N ALA A 270 -1.82 14.33 -19.53
CA ALA A 270 -2.98 15.07 -20.03
C ALA A 270 -3.24 16.35 -19.23
N ILE A 271 -3.23 16.27 -17.90
CA ILE A 271 -3.36 17.45 -17.03
C ILE A 271 -2.29 18.47 -17.33
N ALA A 272 -1.03 18.06 -17.31
CA ALA A 272 0.09 18.98 -17.46
C ALA A 272 0.09 19.66 -18.85
N LYS A 273 -0.19 18.90 -19.91
CA LYS A 273 -0.28 19.42 -21.27
C LYS A 273 -1.44 20.38 -21.43
N THR A 274 -2.65 20.01 -20.98
CA THR A 274 -3.84 20.85 -21.11
C THR A 274 -3.69 22.19 -20.38
N ILE A 275 -3.17 22.17 -19.16
CA ILE A 275 -2.94 23.38 -18.36
C ILE A 275 -1.89 24.27 -19.02
N ARG A 276 -0.80 23.72 -19.53
CA ARG A 276 0.23 24.46 -20.26
C ARG A 276 -0.35 25.12 -21.50
N ASP A 277 -1.13 24.37 -22.28
CA ASP A 277 -1.72 24.85 -23.53
C ASP A 277 -2.81 25.93 -23.24
N PHE A 278 -3.59 25.80 -22.17
CA PHE A 278 -4.58 26.78 -21.72
C PHE A 278 -3.95 28.16 -21.42
N TYR A 279 -2.84 28.18 -20.66
CA TYR A 279 -2.17 29.45 -20.34
C TYR A 279 -1.23 29.96 -21.46
N LYS A 280 -0.99 29.15 -22.49
CA LYS A 280 -0.05 29.48 -23.59
C LYS A 280 1.32 29.93 -23.06
N LYS A 281 1.78 29.27 -21.99
CA LYS A 281 3.09 29.51 -21.37
C LYS A 281 3.87 28.21 -21.31
N ASP A 282 5.18 28.29 -21.54
CA ASP A 282 6.07 27.12 -21.51
C ASP A 282 6.49 26.77 -20.08
N PHE A 283 5.51 26.35 -19.28
CA PHE A 283 5.74 25.82 -17.94
C PHE A 283 6.35 24.42 -18.02
N GLU A 284 7.28 24.12 -17.12
CA GLU A 284 7.70 22.74 -16.88
C GLU A 284 6.51 21.90 -16.40
N MET A 285 6.37 20.70 -16.95
CA MET A 285 5.26 19.81 -16.56
C MET A 285 5.32 19.42 -15.07
N SER A 286 6.52 19.35 -14.49
CA SER A 286 6.73 19.13 -13.07
C SER A 286 6.17 20.25 -12.20
N ASP A 287 6.33 21.52 -12.63
CA ASP A 287 5.81 22.66 -11.88
C ASP A 287 4.27 22.66 -11.82
N ILE A 288 3.62 22.20 -12.90
CA ILE A 288 2.17 22.04 -12.96
C ILE A 288 1.71 20.92 -12.02
N ARG A 289 2.44 19.82 -11.93
CA ARG A 289 2.03 18.66 -11.12
C ARG A 289 2.46 18.73 -9.67
N THR A 290 3.38 19.61 -9.30
CA THR A 290 3.83 19.75 -7.91
C THR A 290 2.65 20.04 -6.97
N SER A 291 2.50 19.23 -5.94
CA SER A 291 1.41 19.29 -4.92
C SER A 291 0.02 18.95 -5.46
N ILE A 292 -0.08 18.32 -6.64
CA ILE A 292 -1.38 17.85 -7.14
C ILE A 292 -1.90 16.68 -6.29
N ILE A 293 -3.22 16.69 -6.08
CA ILE A 293 -3.99 15.57 -5.54
C ILE A 293 -5.02 15.24 -6.62
N GLY A 294 -4.90 14.07 -7.22
CA GLY A 294 -5.72 13.68 -8.36
C GLY A 294 -6.32 12.28 -8.21
N ALA A 295 -7.52 12.11 -8.70
CA ALA A 295 -8.16 10.80 -8.80
C ALA A 295 -8.66 10.57 -10.23
N ILE A 296 -8.49 9.37 -10.73
CA ILE A 296 -9.00 8.93 -12.03
C ILE A 296 -9.63 7.55 -11.93
N SER A 297 -10.80 7.40 -12.50
CA SER A 297 -11.47 6.11 -12.72
C SER A 297 -11.84 5.96 -14.18
N ILE A 298 -11.44 4.87 -14.80
CA ILE A 298 -11.82 4.52 -16.17
C ILE A 298 -12.45 3.14 -16.25
N LYS A 299 -13.28 2.93 -17.29
CA LYS A 299 -13.79 1.61 -17.65
C LYS A 299 -13.11 1.16 -18.94
N VAL A 300 -12.44 0.03 -18.90
CA VAL A 300 -11.72 -0.61 -20.01
C VAL A 300 -12.41 -1.91 -20.36
N GLN A 301 -12.62 -2.16 -21.62
CA GLN A 301 -13.11 -3.45 -22.09
C GLN A 301 -11.95 -4.43 -22.14
N GLU A 302 -12.13 -5.62 -21.53
CA GLU A 302 -11.09 -6.66 -21.46
C GLU A 302 -9.74 -6.16 -20.92
N PRO A 303 -9.69 -5.59 -19.70
CA PRO A 303 -8.46 -5.00 -19.19
C PRO A 303 -7.37 -6.04 -18.96
N VAL A 304 -6.17 -5.74 -19.41
CA VAL A 304 -4.96 -6.52 -19.14
C VAL A 304 -4.20 -5.87 -17.98
N PHE A 305 -4.00 -6.65 -16.90
CA PHE A 305 -3.20 -6.23 -15.74
C PHE A 305 -1.88 -6.98 -15.73
N GLU A 306 -0.83 -6.39 -15.17
CA GLU A 306 0.49 -7.03 -15.06
C GLU A 306 0.50 -8.22 -14.06
N SER A 307 -0.48 -8.29 -13.14
CA SER A 307 -0.61 -9.38 -12.17
C SER A 307 -2.07 -9.69 -11.86
N GLN A 308 -2.33 -10.88 -11.32
CA GLN A 308 -3.67 -11.28 -10.89
C GLN A 308 -4.23 -10.40 -9.75
N THR A 309 -3.39 -9.74 -8.98
CA THR A 309 -3.80 -8.77 -7.94
C THR A 309 -4.32 -7.46 -8.53
N LYS A 310 -4.22 -7.27 -9.85
CA LYS A 310 -4.78 -6.13 -10.62
C LYS A 310 -4.30 -4.76 -10.14
N THR A 311 -3.09 -4.68 -9.61
CA THR A 311 -2.53 -3.45 -9.04
C THR A 311 -2.00 -2.48 -10.09
N LYS A 312 -1.74 -2.95 -11.33
CA LYS A 312 -1.19 -2.12 -12.41
C LYS A 312 -1.82 -2.46 -13.75
N LEU A 313 -2.37 -1.44 -14.43
CA LEU A 313 -2.94 -1.60 -15.78
C LEU A 313 -1.84 -1.64 -16.83
N GLY A 314 -1.86 -2.71 -17.65
CA GLY A 314 -0.97 -2.88 -18.81
C GLY A 314 -1.65 -2.63 -20.16
N SER A 315 -3.00 -2.53 -20.23
CA SER A 315 -3.73 -2.34 -21.48
C SER A 315 -3.24 -1.14 -22.25
N ARG A 316 -3.06 -1.30 -23.56
CA ARG A 316 -2.74 -0.22 -24.49
C ARG A 316 -3.99 0.53 -24.92
N ASP A 317 -5.07 -0.19 -25.20
CA ASP A 317 -6.31 0.30 -25.79
C ASP A 317 -7.47 0.21 -24.78
N ILE A 318 -8.49 1.07 -24.93
CA ILE A 318 -9.66 1.12 -24.04
C ILE A 318 -10.66 -0.01 -24.34
N ALA A 319 -10.66 -0.50 -25.57
CA ALA A 319 -11.49 -1.59 -26.05
C ALA A 319 -10.82 -2.21 -27.29
N PRO A 320 -11.17 -3.46 -27.68
CA PRO A 320 -10.82 -3.99 -28.99
C PRO A 320 -11.26 -2.98 -30.08
N ASP A 321 -10.38 -2.65 -31.00
CA ASP A 321 -10.61 -1.64 -32.07
C ASP A 321 -10.94 -0.21 -31.59
N GLY A 322 -10.75 0.08 -30.30
CA GLY A 322 -10.95 1.40 -29.70
C GLY A 322 -9.68 2.26 -29.72
N PRO A 323 -9.79 3.52 -29.26
CA PRO A 323 -8.63 4.38 -29.11
C PRO A 323 -7.69 3.83 -28.03
N THR A 324 -6.42 4.27 -28.07
CA THR A 324 -5.49 3.97 -26.98
C THR A 324 -5.99 4.61 -25.68
N VAL A 325 -5.70 3.97 -24.54
CA VAL A 325 -5.97 4.52 -23.19
C VAL A 325 -5.44 5.96 -23.09
N ARG A 326 -4.25 6.20 -23.65
CA ARG A 326 -3.63 7.52 -23.66
C ARG A 326 -4.47 8.55 -24.43
N ASN A 327 -4.90 8.23 -25.65
CA ASN A 327 -5.68 9.16 -26.48
C ASN A 327 -7.07 9.39 -25.86
N PHE A 328 -7.73 8.35 -25.38
CA PHE A 328 -9.03 8.46 -24.71
C PHE A 328 -8.99 9.44 -23.53
N ILE A 329 -8.00 9.31 -22.66
CA ILE A 329 -7.84 10.20 -21.50
C ILE A 329 -7.41 11.60 -21.95
N MET A 330 -6.48 11.71 -22.89
CA MET A 330 -6.00 12.99 -23.40
C MET A 330 -7.13 13.82 -24.01
N ASP A 331 -7.94 13.22 -24.89
CA ASP A 331 -9.05 13.90 -25.56
C ASP A 331 -10.09 14.38 -24.56
N PHE A 332 -10.45 13.54 -23.58
CA PHE A 332 -11.38 13.90 -22.51
C PHE A 332 -10.84 15.05 -21.65
N VAL A 333 -9.63 14.92 -21.13
CA VAL A 333 -9.03 15.93 -20.26
C VAL A 333 -8.82 17.24 -20.99
N THR A 334 -8.29 17.21 -22.22
CA THR A 334 -8.07 18.42 -23.00
C THR A 334 -9.37 19.17 -23.20
N LYS A 335 -10.45 18.49 -23.55
CA LYS A 335 -11.74 19.13 -23.79
C LYS A 335 -12.40 19.62 -22.50
N GLU A 336 -12.54 18.75 -21.52
CA GLU A 336 -13.39 19.05 -20.34
C GLU A 336 -12.66 19.94 -19.32
N LEU A 337 -11.34 19.77 -19.14
CA LEU A 337 -10.57 20.62 -18.25
C LEU A 337 -10.41 22.04 -18.83
N ASP A 338 -10.13 22.16 -20.13
CA ASP A 338 -10.07 23.47 -20.79
C ASP A 338 -11.41 24.22 -20.66
N ASN A 339 -12.52 23.54 -20.97
CA ASN A 339 -13.86 24.09 -20.78
C ASN A 339 -14.14 24.49 -19.32
N TYR A 340 -13.71 23.67 -18.35
CA TYR A 340 -13.89 23.97 -16.93
C TYR A 340 -13.13 25.24 -16.53
N LEU A 341 -11.87 25.38 -16.94
CA LEU A 341 -11.04 26.53 -16.60
C LEU A 341 -11.60 27.83 -17.23
N HIS A 342 -12.13 27.77 -18.45
CA HIS A 342 -12.81 28.91 -19.06
C HIS A 342 -14.09 29.34 -18.33
N ARG A 343 -14.84 28.38 -17.76
CA ARG A 343 -16.08 28.66 -17.00
C ARG A 343 -15.80 29.12 -15.57
N ASN A 344 -14.63 28.80 -15.03
CA ASN A 344 -14.27 29.09 -13.64
C ASN A 344 -12.96 29.91 -13.57
N PRO A 345 -12.99 31.19 -13.93
CA PRO A 345 -11.79 32.02 -14.01
C PRO A 345 -11.07 32.17 -12.67
N ASP A 346 -11.80 32.20 -11.54
CA ASP A 346 -11.19 32.27 -10.21
C ASP A 346 -10.33 31.04 -9.91
N THR A 347 -10.82 29.84 -10.26
CA THR A 347 -10.04 28.60 -10.13
C THR A 347 -8.82 28.62 -11.04
N ALA A 348 -8.96 29.11 -12.28
CA ALA A 348 -7.86 29.23 -13.21
C ALA A 348 -6.78 30.23 -12.69
N GLU A 349 -7.20 31.36 -12.09
CA GLU A 349 -6.25 32.31 -11.51
C GLU A 349 -5.47 31.70 -10.32
N LEU A 350 -6.16 31.01 -9.39
CA LEU A 350 -5.50 30.32 -8.28
C LEU A 350 -4.53 29.24 -8.75
N LEU A 351 -4.92 28.45 -9.75
CA LEU A 351 -4.05 27.45 -10.37
C LEU A 351 -2.81 28.08 -11.02
N LEU A 352 -3.00 29.19 -11.79
CA LEU A 352 -1.87 29.92 -12.39
C LEU A 352 -0.91 30.43 -11.31
N LYS A 353 -1.46 31.04 -10.25
CA LYS A 353 -0.67 31.53 -9.12
C LYS A 353 0.20 30.43 -8.52
N LYS A 354 -0.41 29.26 -8.26
CA LYS A 354 0.32 28.09 -7.73
C LYS A 354 1.47 27.67 -8.65
N ILE A 355 1.22 27.57 -9.96
CA ILE A 355 2.24 27.13 -10.93
C ILE A 355 3.40 28.14 -10.98
N VAL A 356 3.09 29.45 -11.01
CA VAL A 356 4.11 30.51 -11.05
C VAL A 356 4.94 30.52 -9.75
N GLU A 357 4.31 30.31 -8.60
CA GLU A 357 5.02 30.18 -7.32
C GLU A 357 5.97 28.96 -7.34
N THR A 358 5.51 27.81 -7.82
CA THR A 358 6.32 26.60 -7.92
C THR A 358 7.50 26.78 -8.87
N GLU A 359 7.26 27.39 -10.05
CA GLU A 359 8.33 27.72 -11.02
C GLU A 359 9.39 28.64 -10.37
N ARG A 360 8.94 29.65 -9.64
CA ARG A 360 9.82 30.59 -8.93
C ARG A 360 10.66 29.90 -7.87
N GLU A 361 10.03 29.03 -7.07
CA GLU A 361 10.73 28.23 -6.06
C GLU A 361 11.75 27.30 -6.72
N ARG A 362 11.40 26.57 -7.77
CA ARG A 362 12.30 25.69 -8.51
C ARG A 362 13.51 26.46 -9.06
N LYS A 363 13.27 27.61 -9.72
CA LYS A 363 14.35 28.46 -10.25
C LYS A 363 15.25 29.00 -9.14
N ALA A 364 14.70 29.41 -8.00
CA ALA A 364 15.47 29.85 -6.84
C ALA A 364 16.29 28.70 -6.23
N MET A 365 15.73 27.49 -6.23
CA MET A 365 16.40 26.30 -5.69
C MET A 365 17.51 25.76 -6.60
N SER A 366 17.43 25.94 -7.91
CA SER A 366 18.40 25.37 -8.86
C SER A 366 19.84 25.81 -8.59
N GLY A 367 20.03 27.08 -8.19
CA GLY A 367 21.34 27.59 -7.81
C GLY A 367 21.87 26.96 -6.52
N ILE A 368 20.99 26.78 -5.52
CA ILE A 368 21.33 26.16 -4.23
C ILE A 368 21.64 24.68 -4.42
N GLN A 369 20.85 23.97 -5.25
CA GLN A 369 21.07 22.57 -5.62
C GLN A 369 22.43 22.36 -6.28
N LYS A 370 22.81 23.23 -7.22
CA LYS A 370 24.11 23.12 -7.89
C LYS A 370 25.25 23.20 -6.90
N ILE A 371 25.22 24.16 -5.98
CA ILE A 371 26.23 24.32 -4.93
C ILE A 371 26.23 23.11 -3.98
N ALA A 372 25.05 22.63 -3.61
CA ALA A 372 24.90 21.47 -2.72
C ALA A 372 25.41 20.18 -3.39
N ARG A 373 25.11 19.95 -4.68
CA ARG A 373 25.65 18.83 -5.45
C ARG A 373 27.17 18.87 -5.60
N GLU A 374 27.75 20.05 -5.82
CA GLU A 374 29.22 20.21 -5.86
C GLU A 374 29.84 19.89 -4.50
N ARG A 375 29.25 20.37 -3.40
CA ARG A 375 29.70 20.02 -2.02
C ARG A 375 29.56 18.51 -1.76
N ALA A 376 28.43 17.90 -2.10
CA ALA A 376 28.21 16.47 -1.93
C ALA A 376 29.21 15.63 -2.74
N LYS A 377 29.54 16.03 -3.96
CA LYS A 377 30.58 15.37 -4.77
C LYS A 377 31.96 15.48 -4.16
N GLN A 378 32.34 16.66 -3.66
CA GLN A 378 33.62 16.85 -2.99
C GLN A 378 33.72 16.02 -1.70
N VAL A 379 32.63 15.93 -0.94
CA VAL A 379 32.56 15.12 0.30
C VAL A 379 32.49 13.62 -0.02
N SER A 380 31.84 13.20 -1.11
CA SER A 380 31.71 11.77 -1.47
C SER A 380 33.06 11.12 -1.83
N LEU A 381 34.02 11.88 -2.36
CA LEU A 381 35.36 11.40 -2.67
C LEU A 381 36.21 11.11 -1.39
N HIS A 382 35.85 11.69 -0.24
CA HIS A 382 36.56 11.53 1.03
C HIS A 382 35.61 11.17 2.20
N ASN A 383 34.44 10.61 1.90
CA ASN A 383 33.36 10.51 2.88
C ASN A 383 33.59 9.41 3.92
N ARG A 384 33.97 9.83 5.12
CA ARG A 384 34.01 8.95 6.30
C ARG A 384 32.61 8.51 6.78
N LYS A 385 31.53 9.19 6.32
CA LYS A 385 30.15 8.93 6.75
C LYS A 385 29.48 7.77 6.01
N LEU A 386 29.76 7.60 4.71
CA LEU A 386 29.21 6.51 3.92
C LEU A 386 30.25 5.39 3.75
N ARG A 387 29.92 4.22 4.27
CA ARG A 387 30.60 2.95 3.99
C ARG A 387 29.75 2.19 2.96
N ASP A 388 30.00 2.45 1.69
CA ASP A 388 29.19 1.96 0.58
C ASP A 388 29.28 0.43 0.40
N CYS A 389 28.31 -0.15 -0.34
CA CYS A 389 28.33 -1.53 -0.80
C CYS A 389 28.61 -1.61 -2.31
N ARG A 390 28.81 -2.82 -2.83
CA ARG A 390 29.19 -3.03 -4.23
C ARG A 390 27.98 -3.13 -5.17
N VAL A 391 26.87 -3.64 -4.68
CA VAL A 391 25.64 -3.87 -5.45
C VAL A 391 24.60 -2.82 -5.06
N HIS A 392 24.10 -2.07 -6.04
CA HIS A 392 23.08 -1.06 -5.84
C HIS A 392 21.76 -1.46 -6.50
N PHE A 393 20.65 -0.92 -6.01
CA PHE A 393 19.30 -1.21 -6.52
C PHE A 393 19.10 -0.74 -7.95
N ASN A 394 19.69 0.39 -8.34
CA ASN A 394 19.64 0.96 -9.69
C ASN A 394 20.57 0.25 -10.71
N THR A 395 21.10 -0.92 -10.38
CA THR A 395 21.95 -1.72 -11.28
C THR A 395 21.21 -2.97 -11.79
N ASN A 396 21.72 -3.59 -12.86
CA ASN A 396 21.16 -4.84 -13.39
C ASN A 396 21.72 -6.12 -12.70
N HIS A 397 22.13 -6.00 -11.45
CA HIS A 397 22.66 -7.13 -10.69
C HIS A 397 21.54 -8.00 -10.11
N GLU A 398 21.70 -9.34 -10.12
CA GLU A 398 20.69 -10.29 -9.61
C GLU A 398 20.30 -10.06 -8.13
N ARG A 399 21.28 -9.65 -7.30
CA ARG A 399 21.09 -9.36 -5.87
C ARG A 399 20.71 -7.90 -5.58
N LYS A 400 20.28 -7.11 -6.56
CA LYS A 400 19.97 -5.69 -6.37
C LYS A 400 18.88 -5.43 -5.32
N THR A 401 17.91 -6.34 -5.18
CA THR A 401 16.82 -6.24 -4.20
C THR A 401 17.29 -6.46 -2.75
N GLU A 402 18.48 -7.03 -2.55
CA GLU A 402 19.09 -7.18 -1.23
C GLU A 402 19.85 -5.91 -0.79
N SER A 403 20.09 -4.94 -1.72
CA SER A 403 20.86 -3.74 -1.42
C SER A 403 20.20 -2.94 -0.29
N SER A 404 20.97 -2.65 0.75
CA SER A 404 20.47 -2.03 1.96
C SER A 404 21.45 -0.96 2.45
N ILE A 405 20.93 0.13 3.03
CA ILE A 405 21.73 1.13 3.72
C ILE A 405 21.24 1.26 5.17
N PHE A 406 22.16 1.10 6.14
CA PHE A 406 21.89 1.33 7.55
C PHE A 406 22.24 2.78 7.90
N ILE A 407 21.26 3.54 8.36
CA ILE A 407 21.44 4.91 8.87
C ILE A 407 21.60 4.79 10.38
N THR A 408 22.78 5.13 10.89
CA THR A 408 23.15 4.91 12.29
C THR A 408 23.43 6.22 13.03
N GLU A 409 23.25 6.18 14.34
CA GLU A 409 23.66 7.25 15.24
C GLU A 409 25.15 7.09 15.60
N GLY A 410 25.97 8.05 15.10
CA GLY A 410 27.39 8.12 15.47
C GLY A 410 28.29 7.03 14.95
N ASP A 411 29.57 7.17 15.27
CA ASP A 411 30.63 6.31 14.73
C ASP A 411 30.72 4.94 15.44
N SER A 412 30.23 4.81 16.67
CA SER A 412 30.31 3.56 17.44
C SER A 412 29.39 2.47 16.84
N ALA A 413 28.10 2.79 16.68
CA ALA A 413 27.13 1.88 16.05
C ALA A 413 27.50 1.60 14.59
N SER A 414 27.90 2.64 13.85
CA SER A 414 28.41 2.54 12.48
C SER A 414 29.61 1.58 12.38
N GLY A 415 30.53 1.64 13.33
CA GLY A 415 31.72 0.79 13.40
C GLY A 415 31.39 -0.69 13.60
N SER A 416 30.42 -0.99 14.47
CA SER A 416 29.98 -2.37 14.72
C SER A 416 29.30 -2.98 13.48
N ILE A 417 28.36 -2.25 12.86
CA ILE A 417 27.70 -2.71 11.64
C ILE A 417 28.69 -2.83 10.48
N THR A 418 29.59 -1.86 10.30
CA THR A 418 30.58 -1.86 9.21
C THR A 418 31.48 -3.11 9.25
N LYS A 419 31.82 -3.60 10.44
CA LYS A 419 32.65 -4.81 10.62
C LYS A 419 31.88 -6.10 10.37
N SER A 420 30.56 -6.08 10.49
CA SER A 420 29.65 -7.24 10.47
C SER A 420 28.90 -7.42 9.17
N ARG A 421 28.81 -6.38 8.35
CA ARG A 421 27.96 -6.30 7.16
C ARG A 421 28.43 -7.18 5.99
N ASP A 422 27.52 -7.55 5.11
CA ASP A 422 27.85 -8.01 3.77
C ASP A 422 28.28 -6.81 2.91
N VAL A 423 29.58 -6.73 2.61
CA VAL A 423 30.17 -5.65 1.81
C VAL A 423 29.56 -5.57 0.41
N ASN A 424 28.96 -6.64 -0.09
CA ASN A 424 28.37 -6.64 -1.42
C ASN A 424 27.03 -5.91 -1.45
N THR A 425 26.17 -6.11 -0.45
CA THR A 425 24.77 -5.62 -0.48
C THR A 425 24.41 -4.65 0.64
N GLN A 426 25.28 -4.46 1.65
CA GLN A 426 24.96 -3.64 2.81
C GLN A 426 25.91 -2.44 2.93
N ALA A 427 25.34 -1.23 2.90
CA ALA A 427 26.01 0.03 3.14
C ALA A 427 25.70 0.57 4.54
N VAL A 428 26.52 1.48 5.06
CA VAL A 428 26.32 2.14 6.36
C VAL A 428 26.52 3.64 6.19
N PHE A 429 25.58 4.43 6.68
CA PHE A 429 25.65 5.87 6.76
C PHE A 429 25.62 6.33 8.22
N SER A 430 26.66 7.05 8.66
CA SER A 430 26.79 7.54 10.03
C SER A 430 26.35 9.00 10.14
N LEU A 431 25.33 9.27 10.97
CA LEU A 431 24.91 10.62 11.32
C LEU A 431 25.87 11.23 12.38
N ARG A 432 26.05 12.55 12.32
CA ARG A 432 26.74 13.30 13.37
C ARG A 432 25.73 14.00 14.25
N GLY A 433 25.38 13.35 15.36
CA GLY A 433 24.41 13.90 16.33
C GLY A 433 22.96 13.83 15.85
N LYS A 434 22.08 14.54 16.55
CA LYS A 434 20.64 14.56 16.24
C LYS A 434 20.37 15.38 14.98
N PRO A 435 19.66 14.81 13.99
CA PRO A 435 19.22 15.55 12.81
C PRO A 435 18.32 16.73 13.18
N LEU A 436 18.25 17.73 12.30
CA LEU A 436 17.32 18.85 12.44
C LEU A 436 15.86 18.36 12.37
N ASN A 437 14.99 18.92 13.21
CA ASN A 437 13.55 18.76 13.01
C ASN A 437 13.12 19.50 11.74
N SER A 438 12.77 18.75 10.72
CA SER A 438 12.44 19.26 9.39
C SER A 438 10.96 19.61 9.22
N PHE A 439 10.10 19.35 10.22
CA PHE A 439 8.67 19.62 10.14
C PHE A 439 8.39 21.12 9.90
N GLY A 440 7.53 21.39 8.92
CA GLY A 440 7.13 22.75 8.54
C GLY A 440 8.22 23.58 7.84
N LEU A 441 9.39 22.99 7.56
CA LEU A 441 10.46 23.64 6.81
C LEU A 441 10.32 23.34 5.31
N THR A 442 10.86 24.24 4.48
CA THR A 442 10.87 24.06 3.01
C THR A 442 11.98 23.10 2.59
N LYS A 443 11.88 22.51 1.38
CA LYS A 443 12.88 21.60 0.82
C LYS A 443 14.29 22.24 0.71
N LYS A 444 14.38 23.56 0.77
CA LYS A 444 15.64 24.31 0.85
C LYS A 444 16.54 23.83 2.01
N VAL A 445 15.95 23.48 3.15
CA VAL A 445 16.69 23.01 4.32
C VAL A 445 17.47 21.71 4.04
N VAL A 446 16.96 20.86 3.13
CA VAL A 446 17.66 19.61 2.74
C VAL A 446 19.01 19.91 2.12
N TYR A 447 19.10 20.97 1.32
CA TYR A 447 20.36 21.35 0.65
C TYR A 447 21.28 22.18 1.54
N GLU A 448 20.74 22.94 2.47
CA GLU A 448 21.51 23.78 3.41
C GLU A 448 22.04 22.98 4.60
N ASN A 449 21.36 21.91 5.00
CA ASN A 449 21.80 21.03 6.08
C ASN A 449 22.73 19.94 5.52
N GLU A 450 23.97 19.89 6.02
CA GLU A 450 24.99 18.95 5.55
C GLU A 450 24.58 17.49 5.67
N GLU A 451 23.97 17.09 6.82
CA GLU A 451 23.55 15.70 7.07
C GLU A 451 22.46 15.28 6.07
N PHE A 452 21.42 16.11 5.88
CA PHE A 452 20.34 15.83 4.97
C PHE A 452 20.78 15.83 3.50
N ASN A 453 21.65 16.76 3.12
CA ASN A 453 22.19 16.82 1.76
C ASN A 453 23.04 15.58 1.43
N LEU A 454 23.88 15.15 2.36
CA LEU A 454 24.69 13.95 2.18
C LEU A 454 23.86 12.67 2.18
N LEU A 455 22.84 12.58 3.04
CA LEU A 455 21.91 11.44 3.08
C LEU A 455 21.10 11.33 1.79
N GLN A 456 20.52 12.44 1.31
CA GLN A 456 19.81 12.51 0.04
C GLN A 456 20.71 12.08 -1.13
N ALA A 457 21.95 12.58 -1.18
CA ALA A 457 22.93 12.24 -2.23
C ALA A 457 23.37 10.76 -2.14
N ALA A 458 23.53 10.20 -0.92
CA ALA A 458 23.85 8.80 -0.73
C ALA A 458 22.74 7.87 -1.24
N LEU A 459 21.47 8.25 -1.01
CA LEU A 459 20.29 7.51 -1.46
C LEU A 459 19.99 7.72 -2.95
N ASN A 460 20.45 8.82 -3.54
CA ASN A 460 20.15 9.28 -4.89
C ASN A 460 18.64 9.45 -5.15
N ILE A 461 17.97 10.19 -4.25
CA ILE A 461 16.51 10.42 -4.26
C ILE A 461 16.13 11.87 -4.59
N GLU A 462 17.07 12.66 -5.08
CA GLU A 462 16.84 14.09 -5.34
C GLU A 462 15.78 14.33 -6.41
N ASP A 463 15.89 13.58 -7.51
CA ASP A 463 15.06 13.72 -8.71
C ASP A 463 13.93 12.67 -8.79
N GLY A 464 13.73 11.88 -7.74
CA GLY A 464 12.72 10.80 -7.67
C GLY A 464 13.31 9.47 -7.23
N LEU A 465 12.56 8.38 -7.40
CA LEU A 465 12.97 7.03 -6.96
C LEU A 465 13.54 6.17 -8.10
N GLU A 466 13.53 6.63 -9.33
CA GLU A 466 13.94 5.86 -10.50
C GLU A 466 15.40 5.40 -10.41
N ASP A 467 16.24 6.24 -9.82
CA ASP A 467 17.68 5.98 -9.61
C ASP A 467 18.03 5.67 -8.14
N LEU A 468 17.06 5.23 -7.35
CA LEU A 468 17.28 4.85 -5.95
C LEU A 468 18.41 3.83 -5.83
N ARG A 469 19.43 4.14 -4.98
CA ARG A 469 20.63 3.30 -4.86
C ARG A 469 20.44 2.05 -4.00
N TYR A 470 19.60 2.10 -2.99
CA TYR A 470 19.40 0.99 -2.06
C TYR A 470 17.94 0.63 -1.95
N ASN A 471 17.63 -0.64 -2.15
CA ASN A 471 16.24 -1.12 -2.04
C ASN A 471 15.69 -0.96 -0.61
N ASN A 472 16.54 -1.17 0.41
CA ASN A 472 16.15 -1.08 1.80
C ASN A 472 16.88 0.07 2.50
N VAL A 473 16.15 1.08 2.95
CA VAL A 473 16.65 2.20 3.75
C VAL A 473 16.31 1.91 5.20
N ILE A 474 17.30 1.51 6.00
CA ILE A 474 17.10 0.94 7.32
C ILE A 474 17.58 1.94 8.37
N ILE A 475 16.66 2.42 9.21
CA ILE A 475 16.96 3.27 10.36
C ILE A 475 17.44 2.37 11.50
N ALA A 476 18.72 2.48 11.87
CA ALA A 476 19.38 1.68 12.90
C ALA A 476 19.86 2.61 14.02
N THR A 477 18.98 2.89 14.97
CA THR A 477 19.23 3.75 16.14
C THR A 477 19.20 2.94 17.43
N ASP A 478 19.81 3.48 18.48
CA ASP A 478 19.80 2.87 19.79
C ASP A 478 18.37 2.69 20.34
N ALA A 479 18.18 1.76 21.25
CA ALA A 479 16.88 1.49 21.87
C ALA A 479 16.53 2.44 23.04
N ASP A 480 17.31 3.48 23.23
CA ASP A 480 17.12 4.49 24.25
C ASP A 480 16.26 5.68 23.75
N VAL A 481 16.03 6.66 24.64
CA VAL A 481 15.21 7.85 24.35
C VAL A 481 15.84 8.70 23.23
N ASP A 482 17.16 8.80 23.18
CA ASP A 482 17.87 9.58 22.16
C ASP A 482 17.79 8.91 20.79
N GLY A 483 17.97 7.60 20.72
CA GLY A 483 17.79 6.83 19.50
C GLY A 483 16.36 6.87 18.98
N MET A 484 15.34 6.81 19.86
CA MET A 484 13.94 6.99 19.48
C MET A 484 13.68 8.39 18.91
N HIS A 485 14.30 9.44 19.49
CA HIS A 485 14.18 10.80 18.99
C HIS A 485 14.83 10.96 17.60
N ILE A 486 16.03 10.40 17.39
CA ILE A 486 16.69 10.41 16.07
C ILE A 486 15.86 9.68 15.04
N ARG A 487 15.27 8.53 15.39
CA ARG A 487 14.34 7.77 14.54
C ARG A 487 13.17 8.64 14.09
N LEU A 488 12.53 9.35 15.04
CA LEU A 488 11.41 10.24 14.74
C LEU A 488 11.81 11.40 13.83
N LEU A 489 12.99 12.00 14.04
CA LEU A 489 13.52 13.08 13.18
C LEU A 489 13.81 12.60 11.76
N LEU A 490 14.35 11.39 11.58
CA LEU A 490 14.57 10.79 10.26
C LEU A 490 13.25 10.43 9.57
N LEU A 491 12.28 9.88 10.31
CA LEU A 491 10.95 9.62 9.76
C LEU A 491 10.28 10.91 9.31
N THR A 492 10.39 11.99 10.12
CA THR A 492 9.90 13.32 9.75
C THR A 492 10.52 13.82 8.44
N PHE A 493 11.83 13.67 8.30
CA PHE A 493 12.55 14.02 7.07
C PHE A 493 12.03 13.25 5.84
N PHE A 494 11.91 11.92 5.95
CA PHE A 494 11.41 11.10 4.84
C PHE A 494 9.94 11.38 4.53
N LEU A 495 9.08 11.48 5.53
CA LEU A 495 7.65 11.74 5.35
C LEU A 495 7.38 13.14 4.79
N GLN A 496 8.16 14.14 5.21
CA GLN A 496 8.00 15.53 4.77
C GLN A 496 8.47 15.74 3.33
N PHE A 497 9.65 15.21 2.95
CA PHE A 497 10.30 15.54 1.69
C PHE A 497 10.32 14.41 0.66
N PHE A 498 10.20 13.17 1.11
CA PHE A 498 10.30 11.95 0.28
C PHE A 498 9.22 10.93 0.62
N PRO A 499 7.93 11.32 0.69
CA PRO A 499 6.84 10.42 1.09
C PRO A 499 6.74 9.19 0.18
N ASP A 500 7.11 9.33 -1.10
CA ASP A 500 7.07 8.22 -2.06
C ASP A 500 8.07 7.11 -1.71
N LEU A 501 9.20 7.44 -1.08
CA LEU A 501 10.16 6.45 -0.58
C LEU A 501 9.53 5.54 0.48
N VAL A 502 8.69 6.12 1.34
CA VAL A 502 7.95 5.41 2.38
C VAL A 502 6.77 4.63 1.78
N ARG A 503 5.97 5.27 0.90
CA ARG A 503 4.83 4.63 0.24
C ARG A 503 5.21 3.42 -0.61
N SER A 504 6.37 3.49 -1.25
CA SER A 504 6.92 2.39 -2.06
C SER A 504 7.55 1.27 -1.22
N GLY A 505 7.53 1.39 0.11
CA GLY A 505 7.96 0.33 1.02
C GLY A 505 9.47 0.16 1.15
N HIS A 506 10.24 1.23 0.93
CA HIS A 506 11.70 1.18 1.01
C HIS A 506 12.26 1.51 2.39
N VAL A 507 11.46 2.05 3.32
CA VAL A 507 11.94 2.51 4.64
C VAL A 507 11.60 1.51 5.73
N TYR A 508 12.60 1.15 6.54
CA TYR A 508 12.48 0.18 7.61
C TYR A 508 13.15 0.67 8.89
N ILE A 509 12.72 0.13 10.03
CA ILE A 509 13.35 0.28 11.32
C ILE A 509 14.00 -1.06 11.67
N LEU A 510 15.29 -1.05 12.02
CA LEU A 510 15.99 -2.23 12.48
C LEU A 510 15.55 -2.57 13.91
N GLN A 511 15.02 -3.76 14.10
CA GLN A 511 14.79 -4.32 15.43
C GLN A 511 16.07 -5.01 15.91
N THR A 512 16.61 -4.56 17.03
CA THR A 512 17.76 -5.19 17.68
C THR A 512 17.35 -5.80 19.02
N PRO A 513 18.00 -6.87 19.48
CA PRO A 513 17.65 -7.49 20.74
C PRO A 513 17.89 -6.54 21.91
N LEU A 514 16.95 -6.53 22.85
CA LEU A 514 17.05 -5.78 24.11
C LEU A 514 17.87 -6.56 25.17
N PHE A 515 17.86 -7.88 25.09
CA PHE A 515 18.53 -8.73 26.06
C PHE A 515 19.31 -9.87 25.38
N ARG A 516 20.45 -10.19 25.99
CA ARG A 516 21.18 -11.44 25.76
C ARG A 516 21.07 -12.29 27.01
N VAL A 517 20.53 -13.50 26.87
CA VAL A 517 20.41 -14.50 27.94
C VAL A 517 21.28 -15.69 27.53
N ARG A 518 22.32 -16.02 28.34
CA ARG A 518 23.23 -17.08 27.99
C ARG A 518 23.60 -17.98 29.17
N ASN A 519 23.93 -19.21 28.87
CA ASN A 519 24.60 -20.13 29.76
C ASN A 519 25.90 -20.63 29.07
N LYS A 520 26.59 -21.61 29.68
CA LYS A 520 27.84 -22.16 29.11
C LYS A 520 27.66 -22.88 27.77
N LYS A 521 26.43 -23.22 27.37
CA LYS A 521 26.16 -24.06 26.19
C LYS A 521 25.43 -23.28 25.08
N GLU A 522 24.59 -22.29 25.44
CA GLU A 522 23.71 -21.63 24.49
C GLU A 522 23.55 -20.15 24.85
N THR A 523 23.45 -19.31 23.80
CA THR A 523 23.12 -17.88 23.89
C THR A 523 21.81 -17.63 23.16
N ARG A 524 20.90 -16.90 23.80
CA ARG A 524 19.62 -16.45 23.22
C ARG A 524 19.54 -14.94 23.25
N TYR A 525 19.09 -14.38 22.13
CA TYR A 525 18.82 -12.97 21.99
C TYR A 525 17.31 -12.75 22.04
N CYS A 526 16.88 -11.80 22.88
CA CYS A 526 15.48 -11.56 23.18
C CYS A 526 15.13 -10.11 22.85
N TYR A 527 14.05 -9.93 22.13
CA TYR A 527 13.56 -8.63 21.65
C TYR A 527 12.45 -8.07 22.54
N THR A 528 11.85 -8.92 23.38
CA THR A 528 10.80 -8.56 24.33
C THR A 528 11.08 -9.17 25.70
N ASP A 529 10.41 -8.62 26.73
CA ASP A 529 10.47 -9.20 28.07
C ASP A 529 9.90 -10.63 28.12
N ALA A 530 8.86 -10.92 27.37
CA ALA A 530 8.28 -12.26 27.26
C ALA A 530 9.28 -13.26 26.65
N GLU A 531 10.03 -12.87 25.61
CA GLU A 531 11.11 -13.69 25.03
C GLU A 531 12.23 -13.90 26.06
N ARG A 532 12.57 -12.89 26.86
CA ARG A 532 13.57 -12.99 27.93
C ARG A 532 13.16 -14.01 28.97
N GLU A 533 11.93 -13.95 29.50
CA GLU A 533 11.41 -14.89 30.49
C GLU A 533 11.39 -16.32 29.97
N ASN A 534 10.94 -16.52 28.74
CA ASN A 534 10.97 -17.83 28.07
C ASN A 534 12.41 -18.36 27.92
N ALA A 535 13.36 -17.48 27.56
CA ALA A 535 14.76 -17.85 27.45
C ALA A 535 15.37 -18.25 28.81
N ILE A 536 15.03 -17.52 29.89
CA ILE A 536 15.46 -17.85 31.25
C ILE A 536 14.95 -19.25 31.66
N GLN A 537 13.69 -19.55 31.41
CA GLN A 537 13.10 -20.86 31.71
C GLN A 537 13.79 -21.99 30.95
N LYS A 538 14.12 -21.79 29.66
CA LYS A 538 14.73 -22.80 28.79
C LYS A 538 16.21 -23.04 29.08
N LEU A 539 16.95 -22.00 29.49
CA LEU A 539 18.40 -22.09 29.72
C LEU A 539 18.75 -22.63 31.10
N GLY A 540 17.77 -22.86 31.97
CA GLY A 540 17.94 -23.44 33.28
C GLY A 540 18.32 -22.42 34.37
N PRO A 541 18.74 -22.88 35.55
CA PRO A 541 18.97 -22.03 36.70
C PRO A 541 20.16 -21.09 36.51
N LYS A 542 19.97 -19.81 36.77
CA LYS A 542 20.97 -18.72 36.78
C LYS A 542 21.71 -18.51 35.44
N PRO A 543 21.00 -18.23 34.34
CA PRO A 543 21.64 -17.75 33.13
C PRO A 543 22.22 -16.35 33.35
N GLU A 544 23.26 -15.99 32.62
CA GLU A 544 23.78 -14.64 32.57
C GLU A 544 22.86 -13.80 31.68
N ILE A 545 22.37 -12.65 32.18
CA ILE A 545 21.50 -11.73 31.44
C ILE A 545 22.24 -10.42 31.23
N THR A 546 22.34 -9.99 30.00
CA THR A 546 22.87 -8.67 29.61
C THR A 546 21.77 -7.87 28.94
N ARG A 547 21.49 -6.65 29.38
CA ARG A 547 20.62 -5.69 28.69
C ARG A 547 21.47 -4.83 27.77
N PHE A 548 21.09 -4.74 26.48
CA PHE A 548 21.71 -3.82 25.53
C PHE A 548 20.99 -2.48 25.58
N LYS A 549 21.71 -1.40 25.81
CA LYS A 549 21.18 -0.04 25.81
C LYS A 549 21.39 0.67 24.46
N GLY A 550 22.51 0.34 23.79
CA GLY A 550 22.83 0.90 22.50
C GLY A 550 23.47 -0.11 21.56
N LEU A 551 23.43 0.18 20.26
CA LEU A 551 24.00 -0.66 19.20
C LEU A 551 25.52 -0.84 19.34
N GLY A 552 26.20 0.15 19.91
CA GLY A 552 27.64 0.11 20.17
C GLY A 552 28.06 -0.91 21.23
N GLU A 553 27.15 -1.38 22.07
CA GLU A 553 27.39 -2.42 23.10
C GLU A 553 27.36 -3.84 22.51
N ILE A 554 26.80 -4.00 21.31
CA ILE A 554 26.74 -5.29 20.61
C ILE A 554 28.06 -5.50 19.87
N SER A 555 28.75 -6.58 20.17
CA SER A 555 29.98 -6.90 19.48
C SER A 555 29.76 -7.20 18.00
N PRO A 556 30.74 -6.91 17.11
CA PRO A 556 30.61 -7.20 15.69
C PRO A 556 30.24 -8.65 15.36
N ASN A 557 30.77 -9.61 16.14
CA ASN A 557 30.49 -11.03 15.94
C ASN A 557 29.04 -11.40 16.27
N GLU A 558 28.39 -10.67 17.21
CA GLU A 558 26.98 -10.83 17.52
C GLU A 558 26.11 -10.10 16.49
N PHE A 559 26.57 -8.95 16.03
CA PHE A 559 25.82 -8.12 15.08
C PHE A 559 25.54 -8.83 13.75
N VAL A 560 26.43 -9.73 13.30
CA VAL A 560 26.25 -10.57 12.10
C VAL A 560 24.91 -11.31 12.11
N HIS A 561 24.44 -11.74 13.29
CA HIS A 561 23.16 -12.44 13.42
C HIS A 561 21.95 -11.51 13.23
N PHE A 562 22.07 -10.21 13.53
CA PHE A 562 20.94 -9.26 13.51
C PHE A 562 20.78 -8.51 12.20
N ILE A 563 21.83 -8.49 11.37
CA ILE A 563 21.80 -7.84 10.04
C ILE A 563 21.99 -8.85 8.89
N GLY A 564 22.11 -10.14 9.21
CA GLY A 564 22.23 -11.25 8.26
C GLY A 564 20.87 -11.85 7.87
N LYS A 565 20.83 -13.19 7.75
CA LYS A 565 19.60 -13.89 7.30
C LYS A 565 18.41 -13.75 8.24
N ASP A 566 18.66 -13.54 9.53
CA ASP A 566 17.64 -13.43 10.57
C ASP A 566 17.32 -11.97 10.93
N ILE A 567 17.65 -11.04 10.03
CA ILE A 567 17.36 -9.61 10.21
C ILE A 567 15.88 -9.38 10.47
N ARG A 568 15.55 -8.64 11.52
CA ARG A 568 14.17 -8.23 11.83
C ARG A 568 14.01 -6.77 11.43
N LEU A 569 13.19 -6.53 10.41
CA LEU A 569 12.87 -5.21 9.90
C LEU A 569 11.40 -4.91 10.11
N GLU A 570 11.12 -3.78 10.72
CA GLU A 570 9.78 -3.24 10.84
C GLU A 570 9.56 -2.24 9.69
N PRO A 571 8.64 -2.50 8.75
CA PRO A 571 8.40 -1.61 7.64
C PRO A 571 7.67 -0.35 8.13
N VAL A 572 8.15 0.82 7.71
CA VAL A 572 7.43 2.08 7.91
C VAL A 572 6.31 2.16 6.89
N ARG A 573 5.08 2.25 7.37
CA ARG A 573 3.88 2.29 6.54
C ARG A 573 3.11 3.58 6.80
N ILE A 574 2.52 4.12 5.74
CA ILE A 574 1.54 5.19 5.80
C ILE A 574 0.19 4.52 5.55
N SER A 575 -0.69 4.48 6.55
CA SER A 575 -2.04 3.95 6.38
C SER A 575 -2.85 4.87 5.47
N LYS A 576 -3.71 4.30 4.62
CA LYS A 576 -4.65 5.08 3.82
C LYS A 576 -5.65 5.73 4.75
N GLY A 577 -5.56 7.02 4.94
CA GLY A 577 -6.38 7.80 5.89
C GLY A 577 -5.54 8.53 6.92
N ASP A 578 -4.28 8.14 7.12
CA ASP A 578 -3.37 8.91 7.96
C ASP A 578 -2.93 10.17 7.20
N SER A 579 -3.30 11.30 7.77
CA SER A 579 -2.75 12.57 7.40
C SER A 579 -1.29 12.64 7.83
N ILE A 580 -0.35 12.51 6.88
CA ILE A 580 1.07 12.74 7.18
C ILE A 580 1.23 14.07 7.92
N ASP A 581 0.57 15.12 7.46
CA ASP A 581 0.62 16.44 8.06
C ASP A 581 0.03 16.48 9.48
N GLN A 582 -1.07 15.78 9.74
CA GLN A 582 -1.66 15.70 11.08
C GLN A 582 -0.75 14.92 12.04
N VAL A 583 -0.25 13.77 11.61
CA VAL A 583 0.68 12.95 12.40
C VAL A 583 1.96 13.74 12.69
N LEU A 584 2.56 14.36 11.67
CA LEU A 584 3.76 15.16 11.86
C LEU A 584 3.48 16.41 12.69
N SER A 585 2.35 17.07 12.50
CA SER A 585 1.95 18.24 13.33
C SER A 585 1.79 17.86 14.80
N TYR A 586 1.17 16.72 15.06
CA TYR A 586 0.98 16.20 16.41
C TYR A 586 2.33 15.85 17.07
N TYR A 587 3.18 15.06 16.42
CA TYR A 587 4.44 14.59 17.03
C TYR A 587 5.57 15.63 16.96
N MET A 588 5.67 16.44 15.92
CA MET A 588 6.82 17.30 15.61
C MET A 588 6.48 18.79 15.59
N GLY A 589 5.20 19.15 15.57
CA GLY A 589 4.71 20.53 15.60
C GLY A 589 4.80 21.18 16.99
N LYS A 590 4.27 22.39 17.10
CA LYS A 590 4.24 23.18 18.36
C LYS A 590 3.07 22.81 19.30
N ASN A 591 2.30 21.77 18.99
CA ASN A 591 1.14 21.33 19.76
C ASN A 591 1.58 20.67 21.08
N THR A 592 1.88 21.49 22.09
CA THR A 592 2.39 21.02 23.38
C THR A 592 1.30 20.50 24.34
N PRO A 593 0.08 21.09 24.43
CA PRO A 593 -0.95 20.63 25.39
C PRO A 593 -1.44 19.20 25.11
N GLU A 594 -1.89 18.90 23.91
CA GLU A 594 -2.39 17.57 23.55
C GLU A 594 -1.33 16.47 23.72
N ARG A 595 -0.04 16.78 23.47
CA ARG A 595 1.04 15.85 23.74
C ARG A 595 1.31 15.67 25.23
N GLN A 596 1.15 16.73 26.04
CA GLN A 596 1.26 16.62 27.50
C GLN A 596 0.16 15.72 28.06
N ASP A 597 -1.08 15.90 27.62
CA ASP A 597 -2.21 15.08 28.01
C ASP A 597 -1.97 13.62 27.62
N PHE A 598 -1.56 13.36 26.36
CA PHE A 598 -1.21 12.02 25.91
C PHE A 598 -0.09 11.36 26.73
N ILE A 599 0.97 12.11 27.07
CA ILE A 599 2.06 11.60 27.91
C ILE A 599 1.56 11.26 29.32
N ILE A 600 0.70 12.11 29.91
CA ILE A 600 0.12 11.89 31.23
C ILE A 600 -0.75 10.62 31.23
N ASP A 601 -1.62 10.46 30.21
CA ASP A 601 -2.54 9.34 30.09
C ASP A 601 -1.83 8.00 29.82
N ASN A 602 -0.66 8.05 29.18
CA ASN A 602 0.12 6.87 28.78
C ASN A 602 1.43 6.71 29.57
N LEU A 603 1.60 7.45 30.66
CA LEU A 603 2.83 7.38 31.47
C LEU A 603 2.93 6.03 32.19
N TYR A 604 3.78 5.17 31.66
CA TYR A 604 4.20 3.94 32.35
C TYR A 604 5.38 4.27 33.28
N ILE A 605 5.14 4.22 34.58
CA ILE A 605 6.22 4.29 35.57
C ILE A 605 6.78 2.87 35.68
N GLU A 606 7.90 2.58 35.04
CA GLU A 606 8.70 1.40 35.38
C GLU A 606 9.12 1.57 36.84
N LYS A 607 8.61 0.73 37.71
CA LYS A 607 9.19 0.57 39.03
C LYS A 607 10.56 -0.06 38.82
N ASP A 608 11.60 0.75 38.90
CA ASP A 608 12.94 0.23 39.10
C ASP A 608 12.89 -0.68 40.33
N GLU A 609 12.95 -1.96 40.14
CA GLU A 609 13.29 -2.89 41.20
C GLU A 609 14.74 -2.62 41.60
N LEU A 610 14.88 -1.70 42.55
CA LEU A 610 16.06 -1.62 43.39
C LEU A 610 16.14 -2.93 44.17
N ARG A 611 16.90 -3.92 43.63
CA ARG A 611 17.59 -4.96 44.39
C ARG A 611 18.82 -5.43 43.65
#